data_17fe18853120d6898b9ddf54aebee118
#
_entry.id   17fe18853120d6898b9ddf54aebee118
#
_cell.length_a   1.000
_cell.length_b   1.000
_cell.length_c   1.000
_cell.angle_alpha   90.00
_cell.angle_beta   90.00
_cell.angle_gamma   90.00
#
_symmetry.space_group_name_H-M   'P 1'
#
loop_
_entity.id
_entity.type
_entity.pdbx_description
1 polymer ?
#
loop_
_entity_poly.entity_id
_entity_poly.type
_entity_poly.pdbx_seq_one_letter_code
_entity_poly.pdbx_strand_id
1 'polypeptide(L)'
;QLMAGLRYEHVKFDYFKDGAHMDEQSRSFGNLFPQLSLGTQLGKVQLLLAYAGKTVRPNYSQLSTNVTYGNRFLLQTGNPYLKHEYVHNLSLSGMWKILQFSIDYTDYRNAILYWAEQKEDNPSISIVTHRNIPTLKNLALSLVVAPKIGIWSPQLSVALMKQWLTFDTKTNHYTMNKPYYQLSFDNTFNFGHGWVATA
;
A
#
# COMPACT_ATOMS: atom_id res chain seq x y z
N GLN A 1 6.65 24.92 9.81
CA GLN A 1 6.88 23.87 10.79
C GLN A 1 7.70 22.76 10.16
N LEU A 2 8.77 22.34 10.83
CA LEU A 2 9.60 21.21 10.42
C LEU A 2 9.56 20.17 11.53
N MET A 3 9.30 18.90 11.16
CA MET A 3 9.43 17.75 12.06
C MET A 3 10.34 16.73 11.38
N ALA A 4 11.30 16.20 12.14
CA ALA A 4 12.18 15.12 11.72
C ALA A 4 12.23 14.06 12.82
N GLY A 5 12.19 12.82 12.44
CA GLY A 5 12.27 11.67 13.34
C GLY A 5 13.12 10.56 12.74
N LEU A 6 13.80 9.83 13.59
CA LEU A 6 14.54 8.64 13.23
C LEU A 6 14.24 7.55 14.27
N ARG A 7 13.73 6.42 13.83
CA ARG A 7 13.45 5.26 14.67
C ARG A 7 14.33 4.10 14.23
N TYR A 8 14.97 3.44 15.17
CA TYR A 8 15.67 2.18 14.95
C TYR A 8 14.87 1.03 15.54
N GLU A 9 14.70 -0.03 14.78
CA GLU A 9 14.12 -1.27 15.27
C GLU A 9 15.07 -2.43 15.00
N HIS A 10 15.26 -3.25 16.02
CA HIS A 10 15.94 -4.54 15.92
C HIS A 10 14.94 -5.66 16.23
N VAL A 11 14.87 -6.65 15.36
CA VAL A 11 13.96 -7.80 15.54
C VAL A 11 14.72 -9.09 15.23
N LYS A 12 14.62 -10.05 16.14
CA LYS A 12 15.06 -11.41 15.95
C LYS A 12 13.83 -12.31 15.75
N PHE A 13 13.87 -13.14 14.75
CA PHE A 13 12.84 -14.11 14.42
C PHE A 13 13.48 -15.49 14.36
N ASP A 14 13.07 -16.39 15.26
CA ASP A 14 13.49 -17.78 15.29
C ASP A 14 12.36 -18.67 14.75
N TYR A 15 12.63 -19.44 13.71
CA TYR A 15 11.66 -20.33 13.09
C TYR A 15 11.91 -21.78 13.54
N PHE A 16 10.83 -22.45 13.96
CA PHE A 16 10.85 -23.86 14.37
C PHE A 16 9.90 -24.66 13.52
N LYS A 17 10.33 -25.83 13.06
CA LYS A 17 9.49 -26.82 12.39
C LYS A 17 9.60 -28.15 13.14
N ASP A 18 8.46 -28.70 13.54
CA ASP A 18 8.39 -29.96 14.31
C ASP A 18 9.29 -29.97 15.55
N GLY A 19 9.44 -28.80 16.19
CA GLY A 19 10.31 -28.62 17.37
C GLY A 19 11.79 -28.39 17.08
N ALA A 20 12.23 -28.53 15.83
CA ALA A 20 13.62 -28.27 15.42
C ALA A 20 13.78 -26.81 14.96
N HIS A 21 14.86 -26.15 15.44
CA HIS A 21 15.22 -24.80 14.99
C HIS A 21 15.75 -24.85 13.57
N MET A 22 15.25 -23.95 12.73
CA MET A 22 15.60 -23.87 11.31
C MET A 22 16.41 -22.60 11.05
N ASP A 23 17.74 -22.73 10.97
CA ASP A 23 18.66 -21.61 10.82
C ASP A 23 18.44 -20.80 9.52
N GLU A 24 18.12 -21.48 8.41
CA GLU A 24 17.89 -20.83 7.13
C GLU A 24 16.68 -19.91 7.11
N GLN A 25 15.67 -20.19 7.94
CA GLN A 25 14.45 -19.40 8.07
C GLN A 25 14.50 -18.43 9.25
N SER A 26 15.42 -18.66 10.20
CA SER A 26 15.63 -17.77 11.34
C SER A 26 16.45 -16.55 10.93
N ARG A 27 16.05 -15.36 11.36
CA ARG A 27 16.62 -14.10 10.87
C ARG A 27 16.67 -13.02 11.95
N SER A 28 17.66 -12.15 11.81
CA SER A 28 17.78 -10.95 12.62
C SER A 28 17.89 -9.72 11.72
N PHE A 29 17.15 -8.66 12.04
CA PHE A 29 17.09 -7.45 11.23
C PHE A 29 17.26 -6.22 12.11
N GLY A 30 18.07 -5.28 11.63
CA GLY A 30 18.12 -3.93 12.16
C GLY A 30 17.74 -2.94 11.07
N ASN A 31 16.72 -2.10 11.31
CA ASN A 31 16.23 -1.15 10.34
C ASN A 31 16.09 0.24 10.94
N LEU A 32 16.45 1.26 10.14
CA LEU A 32 16.24 2.67 10.43
C LEU A 32 14.99 3.17 9.68
N PHE A 33 14.13 3.90 10.37
CA PHE A 33 12.91 4.47 9.84
C PHE A 33 12.96 5.99 9.95
N PRO A 34 13.44 6.66 8.89
CA PRO A 34 13.44 8.11 8.84
C PRO A 34 12.01 8.62 8.56
N GLN A 35 11.68 9.73 9.22
CA GLN A 35 10.47 10.50 8.97
C GLN A 35 10.84 11.98 8.89
N LEU A 36 10.32 12.67 7.89
CA LEU A 36 10.49 14.10 7.72
C LEU A 36 9.17 14.70 7.27
N SER A 37 8.75 15.80 7.89
CA SER A 37 7.63 16.58 7.39
C SER A 37 7.93 18.07 7.48
N LEU A 38 7.59 18.77 6.40
CA LEU A 38 7.73 20.20 6.26
C LEU A 38 6.37 20.81 5.91
N GLY A 39 5.76 21.47 6.89
CA GLY A 39 4.54 22.24 6.71
C GLY A 39 4.86 23.73 6.57
N THR A 40 4.29 24.38 5.55
CA THR A 40 4.41 25.82 5.34
C THR A 40 3.11 26.43 4.88
N GLN A 41 2.97 27.72 5.12
CA GLN A 41 1.87 28.53 4.61
C GLN A 41 2.45 29.66 3.75
N LEU A 42 2.09 29.66 2.49
CA LEU A 42 2.45 30.68 1.52
C LEU A 42 1.22 31.50 1.17
N GLY A 43 1.05 32.63 1.86
CA GLY A 43 -0.18 33.43 1.77
C GLY A 43 -1.40 32.65 2.23
N LYS A 44 -2.30 32.30 1.29
CA LYS A 44 -3.54 31.52 1.57
C LYS A 44 -3.39 30.03 1.22
N VAL A 45 -2.22 29.59 0.79
CA VAL A 45 -1.93 28.21 0.42
C VAL A 45 -1.24 27.52 1.58
N GLN A 46 -1.79 26.42 2.07
CA GLN A 46 -1.15 25.54 3.03
C GLN A 46 -0.51 24.39 2.26
N LEU A 47 0.74 24.08 2.55
CA LEU A 47 1.49 22.99 1.93
C LEU A 47 2.12 22.09 3.00
N LEU A 48 2.08 20.79 2.75
CA LEU A 48 2.73 19.79 3.57
C LEU A 48 3.49 18.82 2.66
N LEU A 49 4.81 18.80 2.79
CA LEU A 49 5.69 17.78 2.22
C LEU A 49 6.04 16.79 3.32
N ALA A 50 5.86 15.49 3.08
CA ALA A 50 6.21 14.47 4.05
C ALA A 50 6.93 13.29 3.37
N TYR A 51 7.89 12.74 4.10
CA TYR A 51 8.58 11.51 3.73
C TYR A 51 8.57 10.56 4.94
N ALA A 52 8.28 9.27 4.68
CA ALA A 52 8.31 8.24 5.70
C ALA A 52 8.87 6.93 5.13
N GLY A 53 9.81 6.33 5.84
CA GLY A 53 10.27 4.97 5.64
C GLY A 53 9.64 4.02 6.67
N LYS A 54 9.17 2.86 6.24
CA LYS A 54 8.67 1.80 7.12
C LYS A 54 9.00 0.41 6.58
N THR A 55 8.98 -0.59 7.46
CA THR A 55 9.07 -2.01 7.10
C THR A 55 7.75 -2.69 7.42
N VAL A 56 7.29 -3.54 6.50
CA VAL A 56 6.17 -4.45 6.71
C VAL A 56 6.75 -5.87 6.81
N ARG A 57 6.47 -6.54 7.92
CA ARG A 57 6.97 -7.90 8.16
C ARG A 57 5.90 -8.90 7.77
N PRO A 58 6.30 -10.04 7.19
CA PRO A 58 5.38 -11.15 7.02
C PRO A 58 4.81 -11.57 8.37
N ASN A 59 3.53 -11.85 8.43
CA ASN A 59 2.91 -12.42 9.61
C ASN A 59 3.12 -13.95 9.66
N TYR A 60 2.79 -14.56 10.80
CA TYR A 60 2.98 -16.01 10.99
C TYR A 60 2.22 -16.87 9.98
N SER A 61 1.01 -16.48 9.60
CA SER A 61 0.23 -17.23 8.60
C SER A 61 0.86 -17.16 7.21
N GLN A 62 1.49 -16.05 6.86
CA GLN A 62 2.21 -15.89 5.61
C GLN A 62 3.51 -16.71 5.56
N LEU A 63 4.10 -16.99 6.71
CA LEU A 63 5.33 -17.79 6.83
C LEU A 63 5.07 -19.28 7.07
N SER A 64 3.88 -19.66 7.52
CA SER A 64 3.53 -21.05 7.83
C SER A 64 3.52 -21.93 6.60
N THR A 65 4.13 -23.11 6.69
CA THR A 65 4.09 -24.14 5.63
C THR A 65 2.84 -25.02 5.69
N ASN A 66 1.92 -24.74 6.61
CA ASN A 66 0.67 -25.50 6.70
C ASN A 66 -0.18 -25.26 5.45
N VAL A 67 -0.71 -26.36 4.91
CA VAL A 67 -1.59 -26.31 3.75
C VAL A 67 -3.03 -26.28 4.24
N THR A 68 -3.77 -25.26 3.80
CA THR A 68 -5.21 -25.11 4.04
C THR A 68 -5.96 -25.37 2.74
N TYR A 69 -7.02 -26.15 2.83
CA TYR A 69 -7.88 -26.48 1.70
C TYR A 69 -9.02 -25.45 1.58
N GLY A 70 -8.99 -24.60 0.56
CA GLY A 70 -10.12 -23.74 0.21
C GLY A 70 -11.25 -24.55 -0.44
N ASN A 71 -10.90 -25.41 -1.37
CA ASN A 71 -11.74 -26.43 -1.98
C ASN A 71 -10.84 -27.45 -2.70
N ARG A 72 -11.44 -28.44 -3.45
CA ARG A 72 -10.67 -29.49 -4.14
C ARG A 72 -9.70 -28.99 -5.22
N PHE A 73 -9.83 -27.75 -5.67
CA PHE A 73 -9.00 -27.13 -6.72
C PHE A 73 -8.13 -25.99 -6.17
N LEU A 74 -8.25 -25.65 -4.88
CA LEU A 74 -7.58 -24.51 -4.29
C LEU A 74 -6.91 -24.89 -2.98
N LEU A 75 -5.60 -24.84 -2.97
CA LEU A 75 -4.76 -24.98 -1.79
C LEU A 75 -4.20 -23.61 -1.41
N GLN A 76 -4.07 -23.35 -0.11
CA GLN A 76 -3.42 -22.17 0.42
C GLN A 76 -2.28 -22.58 1.33
N THR A 77 -1.13 -21.95 1.18
CA THR A 77 0.02 -22.16 2.05
C THR A 77 0.80 -20.84 2.19
N GLY A 78 1.54 -20.68 3.28
CA GLY A 78 2.47 -19.59 3.40
C GLY A 78 3.80 -19.90 2.72
N ASN A 79 4.72 -18.97 2.84
CA ASN A 79 6.07 -19.07 2.29
C ASN A 79 7.10 -18.65 3.39
N PRO A 80 7.83 -19.59 3.99
CA PRO A 80 8.78 -19.30 5.07
C PRO A 80 10.01 -18.50 4.60
N TYR A 81 10.20 -18.37 3.29
CA TYR A 81 11.31 -17.62 2.69
C TYR A 81 10.99 -16.15 2.43
N LEU A 82 9.81 -15.67 2.81
CA LEU A 82 9.43 -14.28 2.64
C LEU A 82 10.42 -13.35 3.34
N LYS A 83 10.85 -12.35 2.60
CA LYS A 83 11.60 -11.21 3.10
C LYS A 83 10.63 -10.13 3.55
N HIS A 84 11.05 -9.30 4.50
CA HIS A 84 10.26 -8.12 4.84
C HIS A 84 10.25 -7.12 3.68
N GLU A 85 9.14 -6.41 3.59
CA GLU A 85 8.93 -5.35 2.63
C GLU A 85 9.40 -4.02 3.22
N TYR A 86 10.12 -3.23 2.43
CA TYR A 86 10.46 -1.85 2.75
C TYR A 86 9.56 -0.92 1.95
N VAL A 87 9.01 0.08 2.61
CA VAL A 87 8.11 1.05 2.01
C VAL A 87 8.68 2.45 2.24
N HIS A 88 8.92 3.17 1.15
CA HIS A 88 9.28 4.57 1.15
C HIS A 88 8.13 5.36 0.55
N ASN A 89 7.55 6.26 1.31
CA ASN A 89 6.48 7.13 0.88
C ASN A 89 6.93 8.58 0.89
N LEU A 90 6.74 9.27 -0.23
CA LEU A 90 6.90 10.71 -0.37
C LEU A 90 5.56 11.31 -0.76
N SER A 91 5.06 12.23 0.04
CA SER A 91 3.79 12.89 -0.20
C SER A 91 3.91 14.41 -0.19
N LEU A 92 3.21 15.07 -1.10
CA LEU A 92 2.99 16.49 -1.12
C LEU A 92 1.48 16.73 -1.13
N SER A 93 0.99 17.45 -0.15
CA SER A 93 -0.41 17.86 -0.11
C SER A 93 -0.53 19.36 0.07
N GLY A 94 -1.62 19.92 -0.43
CA GLY A 94 -1.89 21.33 -0.31
C GLY A 94 -3.36 21.66 -0.30
N MET A 95 -3.67 22.80 0.33
CA MET A 95 -5.01 23.36 0.40
C MET A 95 -5.00 24.85 0.10
N TRP A 96 -5.85 25.27 -0.82
CA TRP A 96 -6.08 26.67 -1.15
C TRP A 96 -7.58 26.93 -1.30
N LYS A 97 -8.14 27.63 -0.33
CA LYS A 97 -9.59 27.91 -0.27
C LYS A 97 -10.41 26.61 -0.38
N ILE A 98 -11.07 26.41 -1.54
CA ILE A 98 -11.93 25.26 -1.84
C ILE A 98 -11.19 24.14 -2.54
N LEU A 99 -9.92 24.34 -2.89
CA LEU A 99 -9.10 23.40 -3.65
C LEU A 99 -8.18 22.64 -2.70
N GLN A 100 -8.19 21.31 -2.80
CA GLN A 100 -7.23 20.42 -2.13
C GLN A 100 -6.57 19.56 -3.20
N PHE A 101 -5.27 19.33 -3.04
CA PHE A 101 -4.55 18.41 -3.91
C PHE A 101 -3.59 17.54 -3.10
N SER A 102 -3.33 16.34 -3.60
CA SER A 102 -2.23 15.51 -3.10
C SER A 102 -1.49 14.81 -4.24
N ILE A 103 -0.20 14.57 -3.99
CA ILE A 103 0.70 13.78 -4.82
C ILE A 103 1.37 12.80 -3.88
N ASP A 104 1.15 11.51 -4.07
CA ASP A 104 1.68 10.45 -3.23
C ASP A 104 2.49 9.49 -4.10
N TYR A 105 3.77 9.37 -3.82
CA TYR A 105 4.67 8.41 -4.45
C TYR A 105 5.14 7.39 -3.43
N THR A 106 4.92 6.11 -3.71
CA THR A 106 5.34 5.02 -2.84
C THR A 106 6.19 4.01 -3.60
N ASP A 107 7.40 3.74 -3.08
CA ASP A 107 8.32 2.71 -3.57
C ASP A 107 8.34 1.55 -2.56
N TYR A 108 7.91 0.38 -3.00
CA TYR A 108 7.95 -0.86 -2.24
C TYR A 108 9.13 -1.70 -2.72
N ARG A 109 9.98 -2.11 -1.80
CA ARG A 109 11.05 -3.06 -2.03
C ARG A 109 10.72 -4.39 -1.37
N ASN A 110 10.88 -5.48 -2.10
CA ASN A 110 10.43 -6.81 -1.71
C ASN A 110 8.94 -6.85 -1.35
N ALA A 111 8.08 -6.19 -2.15
CA ALA A 111 6.64 -6.14 -1.92
C ALA A 111 6.07 -7.55 -1.73
N ILE A 112 5.31 -7.76 -0.66
CA ILE A 112 4.70 -9.06 -0.35
C ILE A 112 3.32 -9.11 -1.00
N LEU A 113 3.21 -9.89 -2.07
CA LEU A 113 1.95 -10.02 -2.82
C LEU A 113 1.38 -11.44 -2.72
N TYR A 114 0.05 -11.54 -2.79
CA TYR A 114 -0.63 -12.80 -3.05
C TYR A 114 -0.21 -13.33 -4.42
N TRP A 115 0.12 -14.61 -4.45
CA TRP A 115 0.58 -15.29 -5.65
C TRP A 115 -0.19 -16.58 -5.85
N ALA A 116 -0.78 -16.73 -7.02
CA ALA A 116 -1.46 -17.96 -7.39
C ALA A 116 -0.71 -18.63 -8.55
N GLU A 117 -0.40 -19.90 -8.41
CA GLU A 117 0.23 -20.71 -9.45
C GLU A 117 -0.43 -22.09 -9.53
N GLN A 118 -0.33 -22.71 -10.69
CA GLN A 118 -0.79 -24.08 -10.87
C GLN A 118 0.19 -25.05 -10.23
N LYS A 119 -0.34 -26.08 -9.57
CA LYS A 119 0.46 -27.14 -8.97
C LYS A 119 1.14 -27.95 -10.08
N GLU A 120 2.44 -28.22 -9.96
CA GLU A 120 3.24 -28.83 -11.02
C GLU A 120 2.77 -30.23 -11.42
N ASP A 121 2.41 -31.05 -10.44
CA ASP A 121 1.95 -32.43 -10.62
C ASP A 121 0.47 -32.54 -11.00
N ASN A 122 -0.33 -31.48 -10.80
CA ASN A 122 -1.74 -31.42 -11.17
C ASN A 122 -2.18 -29.98 -11.48
N PRO A 123 -2.14 -29.54 -12.75
CA PRO A 123 -2.50 -28.19 -13.16
C PRO A 123 -3.95 -27.78 -12.89
N SER A 124 -4.84 -28.75 -12.59
CA SER A 124 -6.21 -28.44 -12.16
C SER A 124 -6.28 -27.84 -10.76
N ILE A 125 -5.20 -27.94 -9.98
CA ILE A 125 -5.12 -27.39 -8.63
C ILE A 125 -4.30 -26.09 -8.66
N SER A 126 -4.85 -25.04 -8.12
CA SER A 126 -4.14 -23.78 -7.88
C SER A 126 -3.61 -23.74 -6.45
N ILE A 127 -2.37 -23.30 -6.30
CA ILE A 127 -1.75 -23.02 -5.00
C ILE A 127 -1.70 -21.50 -4.85
N VAL A 128 -2.32 -21.00 -3.79
CA VAL A 128 -2.23 -19.59 -3.39
C VAL A 128 -1.22 -19.48 -2.25
N THR A 129 -0.27 -18.61 -2.43
CA THR A 129 0.80 -18.33 -1.46
C THR A 129 1.14 -16.85 -1.44
N HIS A 130 2.24 -16.49 -0.81
CA HIS A 130 2.81 -15.14 -0.85
C HIS A 130 4.19 -15.17 -1.50
N ARG A 131 4.50 -14.13 -2.25
CA ARG A 131 5.79 -13.98 -2.91
C ARG A 131 6.29 -12.55 -2.77
N ASN A 132 7.62 -12.38 -2.60
CA ASN A 132 8.24 -11.08 -2.72
C ASN A 132 8.44 -10.71 -4.18
N ILE A 133 7.94 -9.53 -4.55
CA ILE A 133 8.26 -8.90 -5.82
C ILE A 133 9.34 -7.83 -5.56
N PRO A 134 10.44 -7.83 -6.32
CA PRO A 134 11.60 -6.97 -6.01
C PRO A 134 11.25 -5.49 -5.89
N THR A 135 10.40 -4.99 -6.79
CA THR A 135 10.02 -3.58 -6.83
C THR A 135 8.57 -3.41 -7.27
N LEU A 136 7.82 -2.63 -6.52
CA LEU A 136 6.50 -2.13 -6.86
C LEU A 136 6.49 -0.64 -6.56
N LYS A 137 6.05 0.19 -7.51
CA LYS A 137 5.95 1.64 -7.34
C LYS A 137 4.54 2.10 -7.63
N ASN A 138 4.06 3.02 -6.82
CA ASN A 138 2.75 3.64 -7.00
C ASN A 138 2.88 5.15 -7.01
N LEU A 139 2.16 5.81 -7.92
CA LEU A 139 1.94 7.24 -7.94
C LEU A 139 0.43 7.48 -7.89
N ALA A 140 -0.01 8.26 -6.92
CA ALA A 140 -1.39 8.72 -6.82
C ALA A 140 -1.41 10.25 -6.84
N LEU A 141 -2.24 10.82 -7.70
CA LEU A 141 -2.54 12.25 -7.76
C LEU A 141 -4.01 12.43 -7.44
N SER A 142 -4.35 13.34 -6.56
CA SER A 142 -5.74 13.69 -6.29
C SER A 142 -5.96 15.19 -6.31
N LEU A 143 -7.13 15.59 -6.76
CA LEU A 143 -7.61 16.96 -6.78
C LEU A 143 -9.06 16.97 -6.33
N VAL A 144 -9.37 17.80 -5.33
CA VAL A 144 -10.72 17.96 -4.81
C VAL A 144 -11.08 19.44 -4.82
N VAL A 145 -12.24 19.72 -5.37
CA VAL A 145 -12.84 21.07 -5.38
C VAL A 145 -14.18 21.00 -4.66
N ALA A 146 -14.28 21.70 -3.53
CA ALA A 146 -15.46 21.62 -2.65
C ALA A 146 -15.93 23.04 -2.24
N PRO A 147 -16.63 23.77 -3.14
CA PRO A 147 -17.23 25.04 -2.79
C PRO A 147 -18.48 24.88 -1.91
N LYS A 148 -18.80 25.92 -1.15
CA LYS A 148 -20.06 26.01 -0.42
C LYS A 148 -20.89 27.14 -1.02
N ILE A 149 -22.06 26.79 -1.57
CA ILE A 149 -22.94 27.72 -2.30
C ILE A 149 -24.31 27.72 -1.60
N GLY A 150 -24.47 28.55 -0.58
CA GLY A 150 -25.67 28.57 0.25
C GLY A 150 -25.93 27.24 0.95
N ILE A 151 -27.03 26.58 0.66
CA ILE A 151 -27.41 25.27 1.16
C ILE A 151 -26.69 24.11 0.44
N TRP A 152 -26.14 24.35 -0.73
CA TRP A 152 -25.52 23.35 -1.60
C TRP A 152 -24.01 23.35 -1.42
N SER A 153 -23.44 22.17 -1.18
CA SER A 153 -22.00 21.91 -1.04
C SER A 153 -21.61 20.80 -2.03
N PRO A 154 -21.35 21.14 -3.31
CA PRO A 154 -20.87 20.16 -4.27
C PRO A 154 -19.40 19.84 -4.00
N GLN A 155 -19.00 18.61 -4.32
CA GLN A 155 -17.61 18.18 -4.28
C GLN A 155 -17.28 17.45 -5.58
N LEU A 156 -16.30 17.95 -6.29
CA LEU A 156 -15.73 17.29 -7.46
C LEU A 156 -14.37 16.71 -7.04
N SER A 157 -14.19 15.41 -7.22
CA SER A 157 -12.94 14.72 -6.92
C SER A 157 -12.41 14.03 -8.17
N VAL A 158 -11.14 14.26 -8.48
CA VAL A 158 -10.41 13.62 -9.58
C VAL A 158 -9.20 12.93 -9.01
N ALA A 159 -9.04 11.65 -9.32
CA ALA A 159 -7.84 10.90 -8.97
C ALA A 159 -7.23 10.24 -10.20
N LEU A 160 -5.90 10.29 -10.30
CA LEU A 160 -5.10 9.54 -11.26
C LEU A 160 -4.14 8.66 -10.47
N MET A 161 -4.14 7.38 -10.80
CA MET A 161 -3.26 6.40 -10.17
C MET A 161 -2.47 5.67 -11.23
N LYS A 162 -1.17 5.49 -10.98
CA LYS A 162 -0.29 4.70 -11.83
C LYS A 162 0.55 3.78 -10.97
N GLN A 163 0.56 2.53 -11.36
CA GLN A 163 1.40 1.50 -10.75
C GLN A 163 2.47 1.07 -11.74
N TRP A 164 3.67 0.82 -11.25
CA TRP A 164 4.72 0.15 -12.00
C TRP A 164 5.03 -1.15 -11.28
N LEU A 165 4.58 -2.24 -11.86
CA LEU A 165 4.80 -3.58 -11.36
C LEU A 165 5.28 -4.45 -12.53
N THR A 166 6.43 -5.07 -12.35
CA THR A 166 6.98 -6.03 -13.30
C THR A 166 7.27 -7.33 -12.56
N PHE A 167 6.81 -8.44 -13.11
CA PHE A 167 7.03 -9.75 -12.53
C PHE A 167 7.11 -10.83 -13.60
N ASP A 168 7.85 -11.88 -13.26
CA ASP A 168 8.02 -13.06 -14.10
C ASP A 168 7.20 -14.23 -13.56
N THR A 169 6.52 -14.92 -14.45
CA THR A 169 5.99 -16.26 -14.21
C THR A 169 6.92 -17.29 -14.85
N LYS A 170 6.65 -18.58 -14.70
CA LYS A 170 7.47 -19.64 -15.33
C LYS A 170 7.53 -19.51 -16.87
N THR A 171 6.53 -18.91 -17.48
CA THR A 171 6.38 -18.86 -18.95
C THR A 171 6.35 -17.46 -19.52
N ASN A 172 6.02 -16.43 -18.75
CA ASN A 172 5.77 -15.09 -19.26
C ASN A 172 6.32 -14.00 -18.34
N HIS A 173 6.68 -12.88 -18.98
CA HIS A 173 7.01 -11.62 -18.36
C HIS A 173 5.82 -10.67 -18.43
N TYR A 174 5.41 -10.10 -17.30
CA TYR A 174 4.29 -9.19 -17.21
C TYR A 174 4.72 -7.82 -16.70
N THR A 175 4.19 -6.78 -17.34
CA THR A 175 4.37 -5.40 -16.92
C THR A 175 3.01 -4.73 -16.77
N MET A 176 2.71 -4.25 -15.56
CA MET A 176 1.52 -3.50 -15.24
C MET A 176 1.94 -2.04 -14.97
N ASN A 177 1.69 -1.17 -15.95
CA ASN A 177 2.11 0.24 -15.87
C ASN A 177 1.07 1.22 -16.47
N LYS A 178 -0.13 0.73 -16.79
CA LYS A 178 -1.19 1.59 -17.32
C LYS A 178 -1.78 2.43 -16.18
N PRO A 179 -1.93 3.74 -16.38
CA PRO A 179 -2.63 4.58 -15.42
C PRO A 179 -4.14 4.31 -15.47
N TYR A 180 -4.80 4.54 -14.35
CA TYR A 180 -6.25 4.61 -14.27
C TYR A 180 -6.67 5.88 -13.54
N TYR A 181 -7.86 6.34 -13.83
CA TYR A 181 -8.42 7.56 -13.26
C TYR A 181 -9.81 7.30 -12.71
N GLN A 182 -10.15 8.06 -11.71
CA GLN A 182 -11.47 8.06 -11.09
C GLN A 182 -11.97 9.50 -11.03
N LEU A 183 -13.23 9.67 -11.34
CA LEU A 183 -13.96 10.93 -11.21
C LEU A 183 -15.16 10.67 -10.32
N SER A 184 -15.38 11.50 -9.29
CA SER A 184 -16.60 11.50 -8.51
C SER A 184 -17.14 12.93 -8.37
N PHE A 185 -18.47 13.03 -8.34
CA PHE A 185 -19.18 14.27 -8.11
C PHE A 185 -20.26 14.01 -7.06
N ASP A 186 -20.04 14.53 -5.88
CA ASP A 186 -20.90 14.35 -4.73
C ASP A 186 -21.62 15.66 -4.43
N ASN A 187 -22.89 15.59 -4.08
CA ASN A 187 -23.70 16.74 -3.75
C ASN A 187 -24.25 16.61 -2.33
N THR A 188 -24.10 17.66 -1.53
CA THR A 188 -24.70 17.75 -0.21
C THR A 188 -25.54 19.02 -0.12
N PHE A 189 -26.80 18.86 0.30
CA PHE A 189 -27.74 19.95 0.54
C PHE A 189 -28.10 20.01 2.01
N ASN A 190 -27.78 21.13 2.68
CA ASN A 190 -28.08 21.35 4.08
C ASN A 190 -29.23 22.36 4.20
N PHE A 191 -30.43 21.86 4.53
CA PHE A 191 -31.64 22.66 4.65
C PHE A 191 -31.81 23.31 6.03
N GLY A 192 -30.87 23.08 6.95
CA GLY A 192 -30.97 23.52 8.35
C GLY A 192 -31.83 22.59 9.20
N HIS A 193 -31.94 22.91 10.51
CA HIS A 193 -32.69 22.13 11.51
C HIS A 193 -32.39 20.59 11.50
N GLY A 194 -31.16 20.21 11.08
CA GLY A 194 -30.72 18.81 11.03
C GLY A 194 -31.12 18.06 9.74
N TRP A 195 -31.77 18.70 8.77
CA TRP A 195 -32.11 18.07 7.49
C TRP A 195 -30.96 18.18 6.49
N VAL A 196 -30.48 17.04 6.03
CA VAL A 196 -29.40 16.93 5.02
C VAL A 196 -29.80 15.92 3.96
N ALA A 197 -29.60 16.27 2.68
CA ALA A 197 -29.71 15.34 1.57
C ALA A 197 -28.37 15.22 0.87
N THR A 198 -28.04 14.00 0.41
CA THR A 198 -26.82 13.68 -0.37
C THR A 198 -27.18 12.96 -1.65
N ALA A 199 -26.45 13.22 -2.73
CA ALA A 199 -26.63 12.58 -4.03
C ALA A 199 -25.28 12.43 -4.75
#